data_b26bc705dbaaabdf468f659b11b43781
#
_entry.id   b26bc705dbaaabdf468f659b11b43781
#
_cell.length_a   1.000
_cell.length_b   1.000
_cell.length_c   1.000
_cell.angle_alpha   90.00
_cell.angle_beta   90.00
_cell.angle_gamma   90.00
#
_symmetry.space_group_name_H-M   'P 1'
#
loop_
_entity.id
_entity.type
_entity.pdbx_description
1 polymer ?
#
loop_
_entity_poly.entity_id
_entity_poly.type
_entity_poly.pdbx_seq_one_letter_code
_entity_poly.pdbx_strand_id
1 'polypeptide(L)'
;AGAMRAYAGVDCAKACEVLFGSNEKEGRLIISEGVFEDTSPVQFRTRVRIDGKSGSALKGAKFDVRHIGAGSIFKFSITYLGTERDMDSDAEAVEKILAAMDKGIIRLGAYKTSGYGRVKLEVFKQVYHMKDESERRAWLKDEYSGRKLDLAKDATASVHSGVNFNIKCEIPEFLIKAATFDFEKKYTADTQQNVVQQNIIEDEYDEKTRKKVRYVIIPGTSIKGVIRNRVQIIADWLEKNKSIENLGRLPDEMFGTETGDGKKGLVLFDEVRVRYNENVNSRCCTRIRINKFTGGVIEKALINEEPVSAGAQISISMPGYAGDENATEKKRMYLLMLYALRDLGLGLYNLGGGQSIGRGYVKVAAVEVSDGIRSGTMYFDENRNISCDDKDGMFKQWMDSLEV
;
A
#
# COMPACT_ATOMS: atom_id res chain seq x y z
N ALA A 1 -15.79 -12.40 -0.10
CA ALA A 1 -17.00 -11.83 -0.71
C ALA A 1 -17.05 -10.30 -0.60
N GLY A 2 -17.11 -9.70 0.59
CA GLY A 2 -17.38 -8.26 0.78
C GLY A 2 -16.46 -7.29 0.02
N ALA A 3 -15.15 -7.54 -0.04
CA ALA A 3 -14.22 -6.69 -0.78
C ALA A 3 -14.44 -6.77 -2.31
N MET A 4 -14.74 -7.95 -2.83
CA MET A 4 -15.06 -8.18 -4.24
C MET A 4 -16.37 -7.50 -4.60
N ARG A 5 -17.42 -7.65 -3.77
CA ARG A 5 -18.71 -7.01 -3.96
C ARG A 5 -18.60 -5.48 -3.99
N ALA A 6 -17.82 -4.90 -3.07
CA ALA A 6 -17.63 -3.46 -3.02
C ALA A 6 -16.95 -2.91 -4.29
N TYR A 7 -16.03 -3.66 -4.88
CA TYR A 7 -15.42 -3.31 -6.16
C TYR A 7 -16.42 -3.49 -7.32
N ALA A 8 -17.11 -4.63 -7.37
CA ALA A 8 -18.09 -4.93 -8.41
C ALA A 8 -19.23 -3.90 -8.45
N GLY A 9 -19.68 -3.41 -7.30
CA GLY A 9 -20.74 -2.40 -7.21
C GLY A 9 -20.38 -1.08 -7.89
N VAL A 10 -19.09 -0.80 -8.05
CA VAL A 10 -18.61 0.42 -8.71
C VAL A 10 -18.24 0.15 -10.17
N ASP A 11 -17.46 -0.90 -10.42
CA ASP A 11 -16.82 -1.15 -11.73
C ASP A 11 -17.66 -2.09 -12.63
N CYS A 12 -18.52 -2.92 -12.03
CA CYS A 12 -19.37 -3.91 -12.68
C CYS A 12 -20.80 -3.88 -12.11
N ALA A 13 -21.41 -2.71 -11.95
CA ALA A 13 -22.66 -2.53 -11.21
C ALA A 13 -23.79 -3.46 -11.65
N LYS A 14 -23.96 -3.68 -12.98
CA LYS A 14 -24.98 -4.58 -13.51
C LYS A 14 -24.76 -6.04 -13.09
N ALA A 15 -23.50 -6.50 -13.03
CA ALA A 15 -23.17 -7.86 -12.63
C ALA A 15 -23.16 -8.02 -11.09
N CYS A 16 -22.99 -6.94 -10.32
CA CYS A 16 -22.84 -7.01 -8.88
C CYS A 16 -24.02 -7.68 -8.19
N GLU A 17 -25.26 -7.28 -8.51
CA GLU A 17 -26.46 -7.88 -7.91
C GLU A 17 -26.67 -9.32 -8.35
N VAL A 18 -26.35 -9.65 -9.60
CA VAL A 18 -26.47 -11.00 -10.12
C VAL A 18 -25.45 -11.93 -9.44
N LEU A 19 -24.21 -11.48 -9.31
CA LEU A 19 -23.11 -12.29 -8.78
C LEU A 19 -23.18 -12.43 -7.25
N PHE A 20 -23.43 -11.34 -6.53
CA PHE A 20 -23.34 -11.30 -5.05
C PHE A 20 -24.70 -11.24 -4.36
N GLY A 21 -25.78 -11.15 -5.13
CA GLY A 21 -27.13 -11.08 -4.60
C GLY A 21 -27.54 -9.69 -4.08
N SER A 22 -28.81 -9.61 -3.69
CA SER A 22 -29.40 -8.45 -3.01
C SER A 22 -30.19 -8.94 -1.77
N ASN A 23 -30.92 -8.04 -1.11
CA ASN A 23 -31.80 -8.42 -0.01
C ASN A 23 -32.98 -9.30 -0.47
N GLU A 24 -33.29 -9.29 -1.76
CA GLU A 24 -34.43 -9.98 -2.33
C GLU A 24 -34.03 -11.19 -3.18
N LYS A 25 -32.79 -11.28 -3.63
CA LYS A 25 -32.29 -12.32 -4.52
C LYS A 25 -30.97 -12.88 -4.06
N GLU A 26 -30.84 -14.19 -4.09
CA GLU A 26 -29.59 -14.89 -3.85
C GLU A 26 -28.60 -14.66 -5.00
N GLY A 27 -27.33 -14.49 -4.67
CA GLY A 27 -26.27 -14.33 -5.68
C GLY A 27 -25.85 -15.66 -6.29
N ARG A 28 -25.27 -15.57 -7.48
CA ARG A 28 -24.78 -16.75 -8.22
C ARG A 28 -23.38 -17.21 -7.79
N LEU A 29 -22.69 -16.43 -6.95
CA LEU A 29 -21.35 -16.79 -6.45
C LEU A 29 -21.42 -17.36 -5.05
N ILE A 30 -20.85 -18.53 -4.88
CA ILE A 30 -20.57 -19.14 -3.57
C ILE A 30 -19.05 -19.02 -3.37
N ILE A 31 -18.64 -18.33 -2.31
CA ILE A 31 -17.22 -18.10 -1.97
C ILE A 31 -16.93 -18.85 -0.68
N SER A 32 -16.01 -19.81 -0.74
CA SER A 32 -15.60 -20.58 0.43
C SER A 32 -14.81 -19.73 1.42
N GLU A 33 -14.61 -20.27 2.61
CA GLU A 33 -13.61 -19.74 3.54
C GLU A 33 -12.20 -19.90 2.98
N GLY A 34 -11.33 -18.95 3.31
CA GLY A 34 -9.91 -19.02 2.97
C GLY A 34 -9.17 -19.81 4.04
N VAL A 35 -8.54 -20.91 3.66
CA VAL A 35 -7.76 -21.75 4.57
C VAL A 35 -6.28 -21.49 4.34
N PHE A 36 -5.56 -21.09 5.41
CA PHE A 36 -4.12 -20.90 5.36
C PHE A 36 -3.38 -22.25 5.43
N GLU A 37 -2.28 -22.36 4.69
CA GLU A 37 -1.34 -23.45 4.84
C GLU A 37 -0.61 -23.33 6.19
N ASP A 38 -0.25 -24.46 6.82
CA ASP A 38 0.09 -24.60 8.25
C ASP A 38 1.23 -23.72 8.82
N THR A 39 1.93 -22.96 8.00
CA THR A 39 3.14 -22.23 8.43
C THR A 39 3.05 -20.73 8.33
N SER A 40 1.84 -20.17 8.19
CA SER A 40 1.68 -18.71 8.06
C SER A 40 2.13 -17.99 9.33
N PRO A 41 3.24 -17.24 9.31
CA PRO A 41 3.75 -16.57 10.49
C PRO A 41 2.83 -15.46 10.92
N VAL A 42 2.46 -15.44 12.19
CA VAL A 42 1.75 -14.32 12.81
C VAL A 42 2.77 -13.34 13.33
N GLN A 43 2.67 -12.10 12.90
CA GLN A 43 3.58 -11.03 13.26
C GLN A 43 2.87 -9.91 13.99
N PHE A 44 3.64 -9.12 14.75
CA PHE A 44 3.16 -7.96 15.49
C PHE A 44 3.92 -6.72 15.04
N ARG A 45 3.18 -5.64 14.80
CA ARG A 45 3.77 -4.32 14.51
C ARG A 45 3.23 -3.29 15.45
N THR A 46 4.13 -2.63 16.15
CA THR A 46 3.79 -1.45 16.93
C THR A 46 3.61 -0.25 16.00
N ARG A 47 2.54 0.48 16.22
CA ARG A 47 2.23 1.74 15.54
C ARG A 47 2.15 2.87 16.52
N VAL A 48 2.52 4.05 16.05
CA VAL A 48 2.41 5.29 16.79
C VAL A 48 1.88 6.38 15.87
N ARG A 49 0.99 7.22 16.37
CA ARG A 49 0.54 8.40 15.65
C ARG A 49 1.51 9.54 15.91
N ILE A 50 1.97 10.17 14.84
CA ILE A 50 2.83 11.35 14.87
C ILE A 50 1.97 12.58 14.60
N ASP A 51 2.12 13.58 15.42
CA ASP A 51 1.52 14.90 15.20
C ASP A 51 2.18 15.59 14.00
N GLY A 52 1.39 16.00 13.02
CA GLY A 52 1.89 16.56 11.77
C GLY A 52 2.56 17.94 11.93
N LYS A 53 2.25 18.68 12.99
CA LYS A 53 2.82 20.01 13.25
C LYS A 53 4.12 19.93 14.04
N SER A 54 4.13 19.17 15.12
CA SER A 54 5.28 19.04 16.01
C SER A 54 6.28 17.95 15.58
N GLY A 55 5.88 17.01 14.73
CA GLY A 55 6.68 15.85 14.35
C GLY A 55 6.92 14.86 15.50
N SER A 56 6.21 15.01 16.62
CA SER A 56 6.36 14.18 17.81
C SER A 56 5.24 13.14 17.93
N ALA A 57 5.52 12.06 18.67
CA ALA A 57 4.50 11.04 18.95
C ALA A 57 3.41 11.60 19.87
N LEU A 58 2.15 11.39 19.50
CA LEU A 58 1.00 11.73 20.35
C LEU A 58 0.96 10.80 21.56
N LYS A 59 0.76 11.38 22.75
CA LYS A 59 0.64 10.63 24.01
C LYS A 59 -0.58 9.71 23.95
N GLY A 60 -0.38 8.44 24.31
CA GLY A 60 -1.44 7.42 24.30
C GLY A 60 -1.83 6.85 22.93
N ALA A 61 -1.19 7.29 21.86
CA ALA A 61 -1.50 6.85 20.48
C ALA A 61 -0.57 5.73 19.98
N LYS A 62 0.01 4.94 20.88
CA LYS A 62 0.78 3.75 20.57
C LYS A 62 -0.13 2.52 20.69
N PHE A 63 -0.15 1.67 19.66
CA PHE A 63 -0.91 0.42 19.67
C PHE A 63 -0.21 -0.64 18.81
N ASP A 64 -0.51 -1.90 19.10
CA ASP A 64 0.05 -3.04 18.36
C ASP A 64 -0.99 -3.63 17.41
N VAL A 65 -0.53 -4.03 16.24
CA VAL A 65 -1.34 -4.71 15.22
C VAL A 65 -0.80 -6.11 15.01
N ARG A 66 -1.66 -7.09 15.20
CA ARG A 66 -1.39 -8.48 14.84
C ARG A 66 -1.77 -8.72 13.39
N HIS A 67 -0.90 -9.30 12.60
CA HIS A 67 -1.15 -9.58 11.18
C HIS A 67 -0.47 -10.88 10.74
N ILE A 68 -0.94 -11.41 9.61
CA ILE A 68 -0.30 -12.54 8.95
C ILE A 68 0.84 -12.01 8.09
N GLY A 69 2.01 -12.61 8.22
CA GLY A 69 3.21 -12.21 7.50
C GLY A 69 3.08 -12.38 5.99
N ALA A 70 3.87 -11.62 5.24
CA ALA A 70 3.95 -11.79 3.80
C ALA A 70 4.55 -13.16 3.43
N GLY A 71 4.26 -13.64 2.20
CA GLY A 71 4.61 -14.98 1.77
C GLY A 71 3.68 -16.08 2.30
N SER A 72 2.66 -15.73 3.10
CA SER A 72 1.66 -16.70 3.55
C SER A 72 0.72 -17.08 2.42
N ILE A 73 0.49 -18.39 2.27
CA ILE A 73 -0.39 -18.93 1.22
C ILE A 73 -1.72 -19.34 1.85
N PHE A 74 -2.80 -19.01 1.18
CA PHE A 74 -4.13 -19.51 1.53
C PHE A 74 -4.90 -19.89 0.27
N LYS A 75 -5.79 -20.86 0.42
CA LYS A 75 -6.64 -21.40 -0.66
C LYS A 75 -8.08 -21.08 -0.37
N PHE A 76 -8.81 -20.70 -1.39
CA PHE A 76 -10.26 -20.54 -1.37
C PHE A 76 -10.84 -20.87 -2.73
N SER A 77 -12.10 -21.20 -2.80
CA SER A 77 -12.83 -21.48 -4.04
C SER A 77 -13.94 -20.46 -4.28
N ILE A 78 -14.21 -20.21 -5.54
CA ILE A 78 -15.36 -19.46 -5.99
C ILE A 78 -16.14 -20.37 -6.92
N THR A 79 -17.37 -20.73 -6.54
CA THR A 79 -18.28 -21.50 -7.37
C THR A 79 -19.33 -20.56 -7.98
N TYR A 80 -19.44 -20.57 -9.28
CA TYR A 80 -20.45 -19.84 -10.01
C TYR A 80 -21.59 -20.80 -10.40
N LEU A 81 -22.81 -20.46 -10.02
CA LEU A 81 -24.01 -21.19 -10.35
C LEU A 81 -24.86 -20.37 -11.32
N GLY A 82 -24.81 -20.68 -12.59
CA GLY A 82 -25.53 -19.94 -13.63
C GLY A 82 -25.99 -20.78 -14.81
N THR A 83 -26.57 -20.13 -15.80
CA THR A 83 -27.02 -20.77 -17.03
C THR A 83 -25.98 -20.57 -18.13
N GLU A 84 -26.00 -21.45 -19.15
CA GLU A 84 -25.12 -21.32 -20.33
C GLU A 84 -25.26 -19.95 -21.02
N ARG A 85 -26.45 -19.33 -20.97
CA ARG A 85 -26.74 -18.04 -21.61
C ARG A 85 -25.97 -16.88 -20.95
N ASP A 86 -25.79 -16.92 -19.62
CA ASP A 86 -25.22 -15.82 -18.85
C ASP A 86 -23.74 -16.07 -18.53
N MET A 87 -23.23 -17.28 -18.78
CA MET A 87 -21.92 -17.75 -18.31
C MET A 87 -20.78 -16.88 -18.81
N ASP A 88 -20.79 -16.45 -20.07
CA ASP A 88 -19.65 -15.69 -20.63
C ASP A 88 -19.55 -14.30 -20.01
N SER A 89 -20.67 -13.57 -19.88
CA SER A 89 -20.68 -12.23 -19.29
C SER A 89 -20.37 -12.23 -17.79
N ASP A 90 -20.91 -13.21 -17.07
CA ASP A 90 -20.69 -13.34 -15.63
C ASP A 90 -19.25 -13.81 -15.34
N ALA A 91 -18.70 -14.71 -16.18
CA ALA A 91 -17.30 -15.13 -16.09
C ALA A 91 -16.32 -13.97 -16.33
N GLU A 92 -16.59 -13.15 -17.35
CA GLU A 92 -15.78 -11.94 -17.62
C GLU A 92 -15.77 -10.98 -16.40
N ALA A 93 -16.93 -10.77 -15.77
CA ALA A 93 -17.03 -9.94 -14.58
C ALA A 93 -16.23 -10.52 -13.40
N VAL A 94 -16.28 -11.84 -13.18
CA VAL A 94 -15.49 -12.53 -12.13
C VAL A 94 -13.99 -12.43 -12.43
N GLU A 95 -13.58 -12.68 -13.67
CA GLU A 95 -12.16 -12.57 -14.08
C GLU A 95 -11.64 -11.15 -13.91
N LYS A 96 -12.44 -10.14 -14.21
CA LYS A 96 -12.12 -8.73 -13.95
C LYS A 96 -11.92 -8.43 -12.46
N ILE A 97 -12.78 -8.97 -11.59
CA ILE A 97 -12.65 -8.85 -10.13
C ILE A 97 -11.36 -9.52 -9.64
N LEU A 98 -11.06 -10.73 -10.14
CA LEU A 98 -9.83 -11.45 -9.79
C LEU A 98 -8.57 -10.72 -10.27
N ALA A 99 -8.60 -10.16 -11.48
CA ALA A 99 -7.51 -9.32 -11.99
C ALA A 99 -7.29 -8.06 -11.15
N ALA A 100 -8.36 -7.43 -10.66
CA ALA A 100 -8.27 -6.30 -9.74
C ALA A 100 -7.67 -6.69 -8.37
N MET A 101 -7.94 -7.91 -7.89
CA MET A 101 -7.29 -8.45 -6.69
C MET A 101 -5.80 -8.69 -6.93
N ASP A 102 -5.42 -9.33 -8.03
CA ASP A 102 -4.03 -9.60 -8.36
C ASP A 102 -3.20 -8.33 -8.55
N LYS A 103 -3.80 -7.29 -9.14
CA LYS A 103 -3.19 -5.95 -9.26
C LYS A 103 -3.11 -5.20 -7.92
N GLY A 104 -3.74 -5.69 -6.85
CA GLY A 104 -3.75 -5.09 -5.52
C GLY A 104 -4.71 -3.90 -5.38
N ILE A 105 -5.65 -3.71 -6.30
CA ILE A 105 -6.74 -2.73 -6.20
C ILE A 105 -7.75 -3.20 -5.16
N ILE A 106 -8.12 -4.48 -5.21
CA ILE A 106 -8.91 -5.14 -4.17
C ILE A 106 -7.95 -5.73 -3.15
N ARG A 107 -8.01 -5.25 -1.92
CA ARG A 107 -7.20 -5.73 -0.78
C ARG A 107 -8.07 -6.38 0.28
N LEU A 108 -7.54 -7.37 0.98
CA LEU A 108 -8.25 -8.12 2.01
C LEU A 108 -7.94 -7.59 3.42
N GLY A 109 -8.87 -7.79 4.35
CA GLY A 109 -8.68 -7.45 5.76
C GLY A 109 -8.75 -5.96 6.07
N ALA A 110 -8.05 -5.55 7.13
CA ALA A 110 -7.98 -4.18 7.62
C ALA A 110 -6.74 -3.43 7.07
N TYR A 111 -6.67 -2.11 7.31
CA TYR A 111 -5.53 -1.23 6.94
C TYR A 111 -5.12 -1.27 5.46
N LYS A 112 -6.08 -1.51 4.57
CA LYS A 112 -5.88 -1.66 3.12
C LYS A 112 -5.18 -0.47 2.47
N THR A 113 -5.40 0.74 2.98
CA THR A 113 -4.79 1.97 2.48
C THR A 113 -3.34 2.18 2.94
N SER A 114 -2.80 1.24 3.71
CA SER A 114 -1.51 1.38 4.40
C SER A 114 -0.59 0.17 4.21
N GLY A 115 -0.73 -0.53 3.07
CA GLY A 115 0.16 -1.62 2.68
C GLY A 115 -0.31 -3.03 3.06
N TYR A 116 -1.44 -3.18 3.76
CA TYR A 116 -1.94 -4.50 4.16
C TYR A 116 -2.95 -5.07 3.17
N GLY A 117 -3.02 -6.41 3.16
CA GLY A 117 -4.04 -7.16 2.45
C GLY A 117 -3.86 -7.26 0.94
N ARG A 118 -2.70 -6.90 0.41
CA ARG A 118 -2.34 -7.17 -0.98
C ARG A 118 -2.11 -8.68 -1.15
N VAL A 119 -2.68 -9.24 -2.19
CA VAL A 119 -2.55 -10.65 -2.55
C VAL A 119 -2.09 -10.80 -3.99
N LYS A 120 -1.41 -11.90 -4.28
CA LYS A 120 -1.14 -12.40 -5.63
C LYS A 120 -1.96 -13.66 -5.82
N LEU A 121 -2.51 -13.84 -7.00
CA LEU A 121 -3.41 -14.94 -7.29
C LEU A 121 -2.80 -15.93 -8.29
N GLU A 122 -2.94 -17.21 -7.99
CA GLU A 122 -2.93 -18.28 -8.98
C GLU A 122 -4.36 -18.79 -9.10
N VAL A 123 -4.95 -18.68 -10.27
CA VAL A 123 -6.33 -19.03 -10.51
C VAL A 123 -6.41 -20.19 -11.48
N PHE A 124 -7.21 -21.18 -11.11
CA PHE A 124 -7.51 -22.31 -11.96
C PHE A 124 -9.02 -22.31 -12.21
N LYS A 125 -9.44 -22.46 -13.46
CA LYS A 125 -10.84 -22.45 -13.87
C LYS A 125 -11.25 -23.81 -14.41
N GLN A 126 -12.36 -24.32 -13.95
CA GLN A 126 -13.02 -25.49 -14.49
C GLN A 126 -14.51 -25.20 -14.69
N VAL A 127 -15.06 -25.72 -15.76
CA VAL A 127 -16.48 -25.64 -16.07
C VAL A 127 -17.04 -27.07 -16.05
N TYR A 128 -18.20 -27.25 -15.43
CA TYR A 128 -18.94 -28.52 -15.42
C TYR A 128 -20.33 -28.29 -16.03
N HIS A 129 -20.65 -29.04 -17.04
CA HIS A 129 -21.99 -29.05 -17.64
C HIS A 129 -22.88 -30.04 -16.91
N MET A 130 -23.73 -29.57 -16.03
CA MET A 130 -24.57 -30.42 -15.15
C MET A 130 -25.55 -31.31 -15.87
N LYS A 131 -25.83 -31.11 -17.18
CA LYS A 131 -26.61 -31.98 -18.05
C LYS A 131 -25.82 -33.24 -18.41
N ASP A 132 -24.50 -33.17 -18.49
CA ASP A 132 -23.62 -34.31 -18.70
C ASP A 132 -23.43 -35.12 -17.43
N GLU A 133 -23.71 -36.44 -17.50
CA GLU A 133 -23.63 -37.33 -16.34
C GLU A 133 -22.18 -37.52 -15.86
N SER A 134 -21.21 -37.56 -16.77
CA SER A 134 -19.83 -37.75 -16.47
C SER A 134 -19.24 -36.54 -15.75
N GLU A 135 -19.51 -35.32 -16.22
CA GLU A 135 -19.09 -34.07 -15.62
C GLU A 135 -19.77 -33.84 -14.27
N ARG A 136 -21.06 -34.17 -14.15
CA ARG A 136 -21.78 -34.10 -12.88
C ARG A 136 -21.19 -35.07 -11.84
N ARG A 137 -20.78 -36.29 -12.25
CA ARG A 137 -20.10 -37.23 -11.38
C ARG A 137 -18.70 -36.73 -10.96
N ALA A 138 -17.96 -36.16 -11.90
CA ALA A 138 -16.65 -35.54 -11.62
C ALA A 138 -16.78 -34.41 -10.60
N TRP A 139 -17.78 -33.54 -10.75
CA TRP A 139 -18.08 -32.47 -9.80
C TRP A 139 -18.42 -33.02 -8.40
N LEU A 140 -19.27 -34.07 -8.32
CA LEU A 140 -19.66 -34.68 -7.05
C LEU A 140 -18.48 -35.36 -6.33
N LYS A 141 -17.47 -35.82 -7.08
CA LYS A 141 -16.25 -36.43 -6.54
C LYS A 141 -15.12 -35.45 -6.29
N ASP A 142 -15.35 -34.15 -6.52
CA ASP A 142 -14.35 -33.10 -6.45
C ASP A 142 -13.11 -33.37 -7.34
N GLU A 143 -13.36 -34.02 -8.50
CA GLU A 143 -12.33 -34.29 -9.50
C GLU A 143 -12.05 -33.00 -10.28
N TYR A 144 -10.84 -32.48 -10.13
CA TYR A 144 -10.45 -31.18 -10.67
C TYR A 144 -9.31 -31.31 -11.69
N SER A 145 -9.57 -30.85 -12.91
CA SER A 145 -8.58 -30.82 -14.02
C SER A 145 -8.52 -29.47 -14.73
N GLY A 146 -8.85 -28.40 -13.99
CA GLY A 146 -9.01 -27.07 -14.56
C GLY A 146 -7.72 -26.46 -15.11
N ARG A 147 -7.86 -25.60 -16.12
CA ARG A 147 -6.76 -24.86 -16.68
C ARG A 147 -6.37 -23.65 -15.80
N LYS A 148 -5.09 -23.35 -15.70
CA LYS A 148 -4.60 -22.13 -15.10
C LYS A 148 -5.00 -20.93 -15.95
N LEU A 149 -5.59 -19.89 -15.33
CA LEU A 149 -5.92 -18.63 -15.98
C LEU A 149 -4.72 -17.69 -15.96
N ASP A 150 -4.45 -17.02 -17.07
CA ASP A 150 -3.52 -15.89 -17.11
C ASP A 150 -4.31 -14.59 -16.95
N LEU A 151 -4.47 -14.12 -15.72
CA LEU A 151 -5.25 -12.92 -15.40
C LEU A 151 -4.74 -11.65 -16.12
N ALA A 152 -3.52 -11.64 -16.62
CA ALA A 152 -2.98 -10.53 -17.38
C ALA A 152 -3.46 -10.53 -18.84
N LYS A 153 -3.69 -11.72 -19.42
CA LYS A 153 -4.07 -11.91 -20.82
C LYS A 153 -5.55 -12.22 -21.00
N ASP A 154 -6.09 -13.03 -20.09
CA ASP A 154 -7.47 -13.54 -20.19
C ASP A 154 -8.50 -12.52 -19.68
N ALA A 155 -8.10 -11.56 -18.81
CA ALA A 155 -8.96 -10.45 -18.42
C ALA A 155 -9.00 -9.41 -19.56
N THR A 156 -9.88 -9.61 -20.52
CA THR A 156 -10.06 -8.76 -21.72
C THR A 156 -10.56 -7.35 -21.39
N ALA A 157 -11.15 -7.15 -20.22
CA ALA A 157 -11.60 -5.84 -19.77
C ALA A 157 -10.48 -5.06 -19.10
N SER A 158 -10.26 -3.83 -19.55
CA SER A 158 -9.38 -2.89 -18.87
C SER A 158 -9.85 -2.68 -17.43
N VAL A 159 -9.11 -3.25 -16.49
CA VAL A 159 -9.31 -2.92 -15.07
C VAL A 159 -8.91 -1.45 -14.94
N HIS A 160 -9.87 -0.56 -14.69
CA HIS A 160 -9.58 0.83 -14.43
C HIS A 160 -8.73 0.93 -13.16
N SER A 161 -7.42 0.95 -13.36
CA SER A 161 -6.45 0.96 -12.25
C SER A 161 -6.38 2.30 -11.54
N GLY A 162 -7.01 3.34 -12.10
CA GLY A 162 -6.80 4.72 -11.65
C GLY A 162 -5.38 5.18 -11.97
N VAL A 163 -4.87 6.11 -11.19
CA VAL A 163 -3.51 6.65 -11.36
C VAL A 163 -2.54 5.95 -10.41
N ASN A 164 -1.45 5.46 -10.96
CA ASN A 164 -0.35 4.83 -10.22
C ASN A 164 0.88 5.73 -10.26
N PHE A 165 1.52 5.91 -9.12
CA PHE A 165 2.77 6.63 -8.95
C PHE A 165 3.82 5.63 -8.47
N ASN A 166 4.89 5.47 -9.25
CA ASN A 166 6.04 4.64 -8.92
C ASN A 166 7.27 5.52 -8.74
N ILE A 167 7.79 5.57 -7.53
CA ILE A 167 8.92 6.41 -7.15
C ILE A 167 10.16 5.52 -7.08
N LYS A 168 11.11 5.74 -7.99
CA LYS A 168 12.44 5.12 -7.94
C LYS A 168 13.38 5.98 -7.12
N CYS A 169 13.86 5.44 -6.01
CA CYS A 169 14.64 6.22 -5.07
C CYS A 169 15.72 5.40 -4.35
N GLU A 170 16.66 6.11 -3.77
CA GLU A 170 17.64 5.62 -2.80
C GLU A 170 17.41 6.35 -1.48
N ILE A 171 17.44 5.62 -0.37
CA ILE A 171 17.39 6.17 0.97
C ILE A 171 18.72 5.85 1.66
N PRO A 172 19.68 6.78 1.68
CA PRO A 172 21.04 6.53 2.16
C PRO A 172 21.11 6.10 3.62
N GLU A 173 20.22 6.64 4.43
CA GLU A 173 20.15 6.33 5.85
C GLU A 173 18.74 6.57 6.37
N PHE A 174 18.05 5.51 6.81
CA PHE A 174 16.74 5.65 7.44
C PHE A 174 16.62 4.82 8.70
N LEU A 175 15.80 5.31 9.63
CA LEU A 175 15.42 4.59 10.84
C LEU A 175 13.93 4.84 11.09
N ILE A 176 13.15 3.80 10.93
CA ILE A 176 11.74 3.79 11.33
C ILE A 176 11.68 2.99 12.62
N LYS A 177 11.68 3.70 13.74
CA LYS A 177 11.72 3.10 15.08
C LYS A 177 10.50 2.17 15.27
N ALA A 178 10.77 0.88 15.25
CA ALA A 178 9.82 -0.11 15.72
C ALA A 178 10.24 -0.55 17.11
N ALA A 179 9.32 -0.55 18.05
CA ALA A 179 9.49 -1.38 19.22
C ALA A 179 9.18 -2.81 18.77
N THR A 180 10.15 -3.50 18.23
CA THR A 180 10.07 -4.95 18.08
C THR A 180 10.23 -5.51 19.48
N PHE A 181 9.12 -6.01 20.04
CA PHE A 181 9.21 -6.94 21.15
C PHE A 181 9.73 -8.25 20.57
N ASP A 182 11.01 -8.49 20.71
CA ASP A 182 11.58 -9.80 20.53
C ASP A 182 11.16 -10.62 21.74
N PHE A 183 10.07 -11.39 21.62
CA PHE A 183 9.52 -12.20 22.70
C PHE A 183 10.50 -13.27 23.20
N GLU A 184 11.56 -13.56 22.45
CA GLU A 184 12.59 -14.55 22.84
C GLU A 184 13.71 -13.97 23.71
N LYS A 185 13.88 -12.66 23.77
CA LYS A 185 14.84 -12.04 24.70
C LYS A 185 14.17 -11.80 26.05
N LYS A 186 14.36 -12.75 26.99
CA LYS A 186 14.07 -12.54 28.40
C LYS A 186 14.75 -11.25 28.87
N TYR A 187 13.94 -10.27 29.25
CA TYR A 187 14.40 -9.08 29.94
C TYR A 187 15.08 -9.50 31.26
N THR A 188 16.39 -9.52 31.29
CA THR A 188 17.14 -9.45 32.55
C THR A 188 17.37 -7.99 32.86
N ALA A 189 17.30 -7.60 34.13
CA ALA A 189 17.36 -6.22 34.59
C ALA A 189 18.62 -5.45 34.13
N ASP A 190 19.68 -6.14 33.75
CA ASP A 190 20.95 -5.58 33.24
C ASP A 190 20.96 -5.22 31.75
N THR A 191 19.94 -5.60 30.98
CA THR A 191 19.94 -5.42 29.53
C THR A 191 19.38 -4.07 29.05
N GLN A 192 18.96 -3.19 29.95
CA GLN A 192 18.48 -1.82 29.57
C GLN A 192 19.57 -0.97 28.88
N GLN A 193 20.85 -1.29 29.04
CA GLN A 193 21.96 -0.54 28.42
C GLN A 193 22.26 -0.96 26.98
N ASN A 194 21.73 -2.09 26.50
CA ASN A 194 22.06 -2.65 25.18
C ASN A 194 20.89 -2.69 24.19
N VAL A 195 19.82 -1.92 24.43
CA VAL A 195 18.70 -1.87 23.48
C VAL A 195 19.10 -1.05 22.26
N VAL A 196 19.23 -1.73 21.12
CA VAL A 196 19.46 -1.09 19.82
C VAL A 196 18.11 -0.73 19.21
N GLN A 197 17.94 0.53 18.81
CA GLN A 197 16.77 0.96 18.04
C GLN A 197 16.96 0.55 16.59
N GLN A 198 16.15 -0.37 16.14
CA GLN A 198 16.22 -0.97 14.81
C GLN A 198 14.99 -0.63 13.97
N ASN A 199 15.12 -0.79 12.66
CA ASN A 199 13.99 -0.84 11.74
C ASN A 199 13.14 -2.09 11.97
N ILE A 200 11.94 -2.11 11.39
CA ILE A 200 11.12 -3.32 11.36
C ILE A 200 11.81 -4.33 10.45
N ILE A 201 12.13 -5.49 11.01
CA ILE A 201 12.72 -6.61 10.27
C ILE A 201 11.73 -7.77 10.31
N GLU A 202 11.42 -8.32 9.15
CA GLU A 202 10.53 -9.46 9.00
C GLU A 202 11.20 -10.56 8.19
N ASP A 203 10.92 -11.79 8.57
CA ASP A 203 11.38 -12.98 7.88
C ASP A 203 10.28 -13.49 6.95
N GLU A 204 10.65 -13.81 5.72
CA GLU A 204 9.79 -14.41 4.71
C GLU A 204 10.42 -15.70 4.19
N TYR A 205 9.61 -16.71 3.93
CA TYR A 205 10.09 -17.92 3.28
C TYR A 205 10.06 -17.74 1.75
N ASP A 206 11.22 -17.88 1.12
CA ASP A 206 11.32 -17.95 -0.33
C ASP A 206 10.85 -19.33 -0.79
N GLU A 207 9.74 -19.38 -1.53
CA GLU A 207 9.11 -20.62 -1.98
C GLU A 207 10.03 -21.47 -2.87
N LYS A 208 10.89 -20.83 -3.68
CA LYS A 208 11.79 -21.51 -4.62
C LYS A 208 13.00 -22.13 -3.93
N THR A 209 13.58 -21.38 -3.01
CA THR A 209 14.81 -21.81 -2.32
C THR A 209 14.55 -22.49 -0.98
N ARG A 210 13.32 -22.43 -0.45
CA ARG A 210 12.93 -22.85 0.90
C ARG A 210 13.82 -22.26 2.01
N LYS A 211 14.44 -21.13 1.73
CA LYS A 211 15.28 -20.43 2.69
C LYS A 211 14.54 -19.25 3.29
N LYS A 212 14.82 -19.01 4.55
CA LYS A 212 14.35 -17.81 5.26
C LYS A 212 15.12 -16.60 4.74
N VAL A 213 14.42 -15.62 4.22
CA VAL A 213 14.97 -14.34 3.74
C VAL A 213 14.49 -13.24 4.66
N ARG A 214 15.40 -12.40 5.10
CA ARG A 214 15.11 -11.29 6.00
C ARG A 214 14.93 -10.00 5.22
N TYR A 215 13.90 -9.24 5.58
CA TYR A 215 13.58 -7.95 4.96
C TYR A 215 13.48 -6.85 5.99
N VAL A 216 14.03 -5.68 5.66
CA VAL A 216 13.69 -4.43 6.34
C VAL A 216 12.42 -3.87 5.71
N ILE A 217 11.50 -3.47 6.55
CA ILE A 217 10.18 -3.00 6.12
C ILE A 217 10.09 -1.48 6.32
N ILE A 218 9.75 -0.77 5.25
CA ILE A 218 9.24 0.60 5.36
C ILE A 218 7.71 0.51 5.28
N PRO A 219 7.00 0.68 6.41
CA PRO A 219 5.55 0.51 6.43
C PRO A 219 4.84 1.54 5.55
N GLY A 220 3.83 1.11 4.82
CA GLY A 220 2.98 2.02 4.07
C GLY A 220 2.33 3.10 4.92
N THR A 221 2.14 2.85 6.23
CA THR A 221 1.67 3.87 7.19
C THR A 221 2.67 5.01 7.37
N SER A 222 3.96 4.72 7.40
CA SER A 222 5.01 5.74 7.55
C SER A 222 5.09 6.61 6.30
N ILE A 223 5.00 6.00 5.12
CA ILE A 223 4.96 6.70 3.83
C ILE A 223 3.70 7.56 3.75
N LYS A 224 2.54 6.96 4.02
CA LYS A 224 1.23 7.64 4.01
C LYS A 224 1.21 8.86 4.92
N GLY A 225 1.71 8.72 6.16
CA GLY A 225 1.67 9.81 7.16
C GLY A 225 2.45 11.04 6.73
N VAL A 226 3.64 10.84 6.20
CA VAL A 226 4.51 11.94 5.76
C VAL A 226 3.95 12.63 4.50
N ILE A 227 3.49 11.84 3.51
CA ILE A 227 2.90 12.38 2.28
C ILE A 227 1.59 13.10 2.58
N ARG A 228 0.70 12.56 3.44
CA ARG A 228 -0.53 13.24 3.86
C ARG A 228 -0.25 14.62 4.42
N ASN A 229 0.72 14.71 5.35
CA ASN A 229 1.08 15.99 5.94
C ASN A 229 1.55 16.98 4.88
N ARG A 230 2.38 16.54 3.92
CA ARG A 230 2.87 17.42 2.85
C ARG A 230 1.74 17.85 1.90
N VAL A 231 0.86 16.93 1.52
CA VAL A 231 -0.33 17.23 0.70
C VAL A 231 -1.22 18.27 1.40
N GLN A 232 -1.44 18.14 2.72
CA GLN A 232 -2.22 19.14 3.49
C GLN A 232 -1.58 20.52 3.43
N ILE A 233 -0.27 20.61 3.67
CA ILE A 233 0.46 21.89 3.62
C ILE A 233 0.34 22.54 2.23
N ILE A 234 0.45 21.75 1.16
CA ILE A 234 0.33 22.25 -0.22
C ILE A 234 -1.10 22.71 -0.50
N ALA A 235 -2.11 21.92 -0.11
CA ALA A 235 -3.51 22.23 -0.32
C ALA A 235 -3.91 23.53 0.40
N ASP A 236 -3.55 23.68 1.67
CA ASP A 236 -3.82 24.88 2.48
C ASP A 236 -3.12 26.11 1.90
N TRP A 237 -1.89 25.93 1.40
CA TRP A 237 -1.15 27.02 0.77
C TRP A 237 -1.79 27.49 -0.55
N LEU A 238 -2.19 26.55 -1.41
CA LEU A 238 -2.85 26.84 -2.68
C LEU A 238 -4.22 27.50 -2.45
N GLU A 239 -5.01 26.97 -1.52
CA GLU A 239 -6.32 27.54 -1.17
C GLU A 239 -6.18 29.01 -0.74
N LYS A 240 -5.22 29.27 0.16
CA LYS A 240 -5.00 30.63 0.69
C LYS A 240 -4.42 31.61 -0.34
N ASN A 241 -3.47 31.18 -1.17
CA ASN A 241 -2.69 32.11 -2.02
C ASN A 241 -3.18 32.17 -3.48
N LYS A 242 -3.92 31.16 -3.94
CA LYS A 242 -4.48 31.10 -5.29
C LYS A 242 -5.99 31.27 -5.29
N SER A 243 -6.61 31.41 -4.11
CA SER A 243 -8.06 31.56 -3.93
C SER A 243 -8.88 30.43 -4.57
N ILE A 244 -8.32 29.21 -4.58
CA ILE A 244 -9.00 28.03 -5.11
C ILE A 244 -9.76 27.37 -3.96
N GLU A 245 -11.07 27.51 -3.98
CA GLU A 245 -11.93 27.00 -2.91
C GLU A 245 -11.90 25.46 -2.75
N ASN A 246 -12.07 25.01 -1.52
CA ASN A 246 -12.24 23.60 -1.15
C ASN A 246 -11.04 22.68 -1.38
N LEU A 247 -9.83 23.18 -1.61
CA LEU A 247 -8.64 22.33 -1.70
C LEU A 247 -8.25 21.71 -0.37
N GLY A 248 -8.40 22.44 0.73
CA GLY A 248 -8.02 22.00 2.07
C GLY A 248 -8.77 20.76 2.58
N ARG A 249 -9.93 20.42 2.00
CA ARG A 249 -10.69 19.20 2.32
C ARG A 249 -10.21 17.96 1.56
N LEU A 250 -9.59 18.12 0.38
CA LEU A 250 -9.19 17.02 -0.48
C LEU A 250 -8.23 16.02 0.22
N PRO A 251 -7.29 16.43 1.08
CA PRO A 251 -6.47 15.50 1.84
C PRO A 251 -7.28 14.51 2.69
N ASP A 252 -8.42 14.91 3.24
CA ASP A 252 -9.28 14.02 4.01
C ASP A 252 -9.98 12.98 3.11
N GLU A 253 -10.35 13.34 1.91
CA GLU A 253 -10.88 12.40 0.92
C GLU A 253 -9.78 11.44 0.40
N MET A 254 -8.59 11.97 0.14
CA MET A 254 -7.45 11.16 -0.32
C MET A 254 -7.00 10.15 0.72
N PHE A 255 -6.84 10.56 1.97
CA PHE A 255 -6.20 9.76 3.02
C PHE A 255 -7.16 9.21 4.08
N GLY A 256 -8.39 9.68 4.11
CA GLY A 256 -9.42 9.33 5.08
C GLY A 256 -9.39 10.19 6.34
N THR A 257 -10.47 10.14 7.10
CA THR A 257 -10.63 10.85 8.39
C THR A 257 -10.63 9.87 9.56
N GLU A 258 -10.18 10.32 10.71
CA GLU A 258 -10.21 9.53 11.95
C GLU A 258 -11.30 10.01 12.93
N THR A 259 -11.88 11.20 12.68
CA THR A 259 -12.88 11.83 13.53
C THR A 259 -14.28 11.65 12.95
N GLY A 260 -15.29 11.55 13.80
CA GLY A 260 -16.67 11.31 13.42
C GLY A 260 -16.89 9.89 12.91
N ASP A 261 -17.66 9.74 11.86
CA ASP A 261 -17.98 8.43 11.24
C ASP A 261 -16.82 7.77 10.45
N GLY A 262 -15.62 8.31 10.54
CA GLY A 262 -14.39 7.77 9.98
C GLY A 262 -14.50 7.41 8.50
N LYS A 263 -14.13 8.31 7.59
CA LYS A 263 -14.15 8.02 6.14
C LYS A 263 -12.87 7.32 5.70
N LYS A 264 -13.02 6.25 4.91
CA LYS A 264 -11.90 5.55 4.29
C LYS A 264 -11.30 6.42 3.18
N GLY A 265 -9.97 6.59 3.18
CA GLY A 265 -9.27 7.28 2.10
C GLY A 265 -9.21 6.47 0.82
N LEU A 266 -9.04 7.17 -0.31
CA LEU A 266 -8.94 6.61 -1.65
C LEU A 266 -7.55 6.06 -1.96
N VAL A 267 -6.49 6.73 -1.46
CA VAL A 267 -5.10 6.42 -1.80
C VAL A 267 -4.62 5.15 -1.13
N LEU A 268 -4.05 4.26 -1.92
CA LEU A 268 -3.45 3.00 -1.47
C LEU A 268 -1.93 3.13 -1.48
N PHE A 269 -1.31 2.87 -0.34
CA PHE A 269 0.15 2.81 -0.21
C PHE A 269 0.57 1.36 -0.11
N ASP A 270 1.65 1.00 -0.81
CA ASP A 270 2.31 -0.27 -0.58
C ASP A 270 3.38 -0.10 0.50
N GLU A 271 3.71 -1.18 1.19
CA GLU A 271 4.92 -1.22 1.99
C GLU A 271 6.13 -1.49 1.10
N VAL A 272 7.27 -0.95 1.49
CA VAL A 272 8.53 -1.23 0.81
C VAL A 272 9.28 -2.30 1.60
N ARG A 273 9.68 -3.34 0.89
CA ARG A 273 10.44 -4.48 1.44
C ARG A 273 11.82 -4.48 0.83
N VAL A 274 12.83 -4.28 1.66
CA VAL A 274 14.24 -4.26 1.25
C VAL A 274 14.92 -5.48 1.82
N ARG A 275 15.55 -6.29 0.97
CA ARG A 275 16.29 -7.45 1.44
C ARG A 275 17.40 -7.02 2.39
N TYR A 276 17.37 -7.55 3.61
CA TYR A 276 18.30 -7.19 4.66
C TYR A 276 19.58 -8.00 4.59
N ASN A 277 20.70 -7.31 4.60
CA ASN A 277 22.02 -7.90 4.73
C ASN A 277 22.81 -7.03 5.72
N GLU A 278 23.12 -7.58 6.89
CA GLU A 278 23.82 -6.87 7.98
C GLU A 278 25.12 -6.22 7.53
N ASN A 279 25.87 -6.86 6.66
CA ASN A 279 27.17 -6.36 6.20
C ASN A 279 27.06 -5.22 5.17
N VAL A 280 25.90 -5.07 4.53
CA VAL A 280 25.72 -4.12 3.40
C VAL A 280 24.75 -3.00 3.77
N ASN A 281 23.68 -3.32 4.48
CA ASN A 281 22.55 -2.41 4.64
C ASN A 281 22.53 -1.71 6.01
N SER A 282 23.26 -2.20 7.01
CA SER A 282 23.16 -1.64 8.36
C SER A 282 24.48 -1.15 8.92
N ARG A 283 24.39 -0.13 9.76
CA ARG A 283 25.52 0.42 10.50
C ARG A 283 25.07 0.78 11.91
N CYS A 284 25.61 0.09 12.91
CA CYS A 284 25.34 0.46 14.29
C CYS A 284 26.00 1.81 14.63
N CYS A 285 25.21 2.73 15.16
CA CYS A 285 25.64 4.05 15.60
C CYS A 285 25.25 4.25 17.05
N THR A 286 26.20 4.70 17.85
CA THR A 286 25.97 5.08 19.25
C THR A 286 25.98 6.61 19.36
N ARG A 287 24.93 7.16 19.97
CA ARG A 287 24.79 8.59 20.23
C ARG A 287 24.60 8.86 21.71
N ILE A 288 25.15 10.00 22.17
CA ILE A 288 24.94 10.51 23.52
C ILE A 288 24.27 11.88 23.46
N ARG A 289 23.54 12.22 24.51
CA ARG A 289 23.05 13.59 24.69
C ARG A 289 23.98 14.34 25.61
N ILE A 290 24.37 15.51 25.20
CA ILE A 290 25.22 16.40 25.94
C ILE A 290 24.37 17.54 26.52
N ASN A 291 24.56 17.85 27.80
CA ASN A 291 23.95 19.01 28.41
C ASN A 291 24.65 20.26 27.88
N LYS A 292 23.92 21.12 27.21
CA LYS A 292 24.46 22.33 26.56
C LYS A 292 25.03 23.38 27.54
N PHE A 293 24.67 23.30 28.81
CA PHE A 293 25.17 24.24 29.83
C PHE A 293 26.46 23.74 30.52
N THR A 294 26.50 22.44 30.82
CA THR A 294 27.65 21.86 31.55
C THR A 294 28.66 21.20 30.64
N GLY A 295 28.32 20.94 29.37
CA GLY A 295 29.14 20.16 28.45
C GLY A 295 29.26 18.68 28.81
N GLY A 296 28.66 18.25 29.91
CA GLY A 296 28.69 16.87 30.39
C GLY A 296 27.64 15.99 29.73
N VAL A 297 27.86 14.68 29.76
CA VAL A 297 26.88 13.68 29.26
C VAL A 297 25.68 13.61 30.20
N ILE A 298 24.48 13.59 29.61
CA ILE A 298 23.25 13.39 30.37
C ILE A 298 23.16 11.91 30.75
N GLU A 299 22.94 11.60 32.01
CA GLU A 299 22.78 10.21 32.48
C GLU A 299 21.67 9.49 31.71
N LYS A 300 21.86 8.19 31.44
CA LYS A 300 20.92 7.30 30.71
C LYS A 300 20.54 7.80 29.31
N ALA A 301 21.37 8.66 28.72
CA ALA A 301 21.11 9.22 27.38
C ALA A 301 22.03 8.62 26.29
N LEU A 302 22.53 7.41 26.51
CA LEU A 302 23.19 6.60 25.51
C LEU A 302 22.08 5.95 24.62
N ILE A 303 22.17 6.16 23.32
CA ILE A 303 21.21 5.64 22.35
C ILE A 303 21.98 4.87 21.30
N ASN A 304 21.73 3.57 21.21
CA ASN A 304 22.24 2.73 20.14
C ASN A 304 21.17 2.63 19.05
N GLU A 305 21.55 2.87 17.81
CA GLU A 305 20.67 2.88 16.65
C GLU A 305 21.31 2.15 15.50
N GLU A 306 20.48 1.44 14.72
CA GLU A 306 20.88 0.73 13.52
C GLU A 306 20.06 1.24 12.32
N PRO A 307 20.45 2.39 11.74
CA PRO A 307 19.85 2.86 10.50
C PRO A 307 20.26 1.96 9.34
N VAL A 308 19.42 1.92 8.30
CA VAL A 308 19.63 1.10 7.11
C VAL A 308 19.70 1.98 5.88
N SER A 309 20.55 1.59 4.93
CA SER A 309 20.62 2.16 3.58
C SER A 309 19.93 1.23 2.58
N ALA A 310 19.14 1.78 1.68
CA ALA A 310 18.42 0.99 0.69
C ALA A 310 18.11 1.74 -0.60
N GLY A 311 18.27 1.05 -1.73
CA GLY A 311 17.54 1.36 -2.94
C GLY A 311 16.10 0.87 -2.79
N ALA A 312 15.12 1.70 -3.16
CA ALA A 312 13.73 1.40 -2.94
C ALA A 312 12.85 1.85 -4.11
N GLN A 313 11.75 1.12 -4.30
CA GLN A 313 10.66 1.54 -5.15
C GLN A 313 9.41 1.69 -4.28
N ILE A 314 8.88 2.91 -4.23
CA ILE A 314 7.66 3.22 -3.50
C ILE A 314 6.52 3.26 -4.50
N SER A 315 5.48 2.45 -4.27
CA SER A 315 4.29 2.40 -5.12
C SER A 315 3.08 2.98 -4.39
N ILE A 316 2.39 3.90 -5.04
CA ILE A 316 1.18 4.55 -4.56
C ILE A 316 0.13 4.42 -5.66
N SER A 317 -1.06 3.95 -5.30
CA SER A 317 -2.17 3.83 -6.24
C SER A 317 -3.35 4.68 -5.77
N MET A 318 -3.93 5.42 -6.69
CA MET A 318 -5.18 6.14 -6.50
C MET A 318 -6.23 5.50 -7.41
N PRO A 319 -6.99 4.51 -6.93
CA PRO A 319 -7.96 3.80 -7.76
C PRO A 319 -8.97 4.77 -8.36
N GLY A 320 -9.17 4.66 -9.67
CA GLY A 320 -10.23 5.37 -10.38
C GLY A 320 -11.48 4.50 -10.41
N TYR A 321 -12.63 5.15 -10.39
CA TYR A 321 -13.91 4.49 -10.59
C TYR A 321 -14.54 5.02 -11.87
N ALA A 322 -15.13 4.13 -12.66
CA ALA A 322 -15.84 4.52 -13.88
C ALA A 322 -17.06 5.39 -13.52
N GLY A 323 -17.28 6.47 -14.25
CA GLY A 323 -18.50 7.29 -14.13
C GLY A 323 -18.46 8.40 -13.07
N ASP A 324 -17.32 8.88 -12.69
CA ASP A 324 -17.19 9.92 -11.67
C ASP A 324 -17.51 11.32 -12.20
N GLU A 325 -18.55 11.91 -11.62
CA GLU A 325 -19.01 13.26 -11.96
C GLU A 325 -18.01 14.37 -11.57
N ASN A 326 -17.06 14.08 -10.67
CA ASN A 326 -16.08 15.05 -10.13
C ASN A 326 -14.69 14.95 -10.78
N ALA A 327 -14.62 14.93 -12.11
CA ALA A 327 -13.33 14.81 -12.83
C ALA A 327 -12.31 15.90 -12.45
N THR A 328 -12.75 17.13 -12.16
CA THR A 328 -11.88 18.24 -11.77
C THR A 328 -11.27 18.04 -10.38
N GLU A 329 -12.04 17.62 -9.37
CA GLU A 329 -11.53 17.35 -8.04
C GLU A 329 -10.51 16.22 -8.05
N LYS A 330 -10.75 15.16 -8.84
CA LYS A 330 -9.77 14.08 -9.01
C LYS A 330 -8.46 14.54 -9.62
N LYS A 331 -8.52 15.37 -10.67
CA LYS A 331 -7.31 15.97 -11.27
C LYS A 331 -6.54 16.80 -10.24
N ARG A 332 -7.24 17.55 -9.40
CA ARG A 332 -6.64 18.29 -8.28
C ARG A 332 -5.99 17.36 -7.25
N MET A 333 -6.62 16.25 -6.90
CA MET A 333 -6.03 15.25 -6.00
C MET A 333 -4.76 14.63 -6.59
N TYR A 334 -4.77 14.27 -7.89
CA TYR A 334 -3.58 13.75 -8.57
C TYR A 334 -2.45 14.78 -8.60
N LEU A 335 -2.78 16.03 -8.86
CA LEU A 335 -1.80 17.11 -8.86
C LEU A 335 -1.21 17.38 -7.48
N LEU A 336 -2.04 17.38 -6.43
CA LEU A 336 -1.56 17.49 -5.04
C LEU A 336 -0.59 16.37 -4.68
N MET A 337 -0.88 15.13 -5.11
CA MET A 337 0.03 14.00 -4.95
C MET A 337 1.33 14.22 -5.71
N LEU A 338 1.26 14.64 -6.99
CA LEU A 338 2.42 14.92 -7.81
C LEU A 338 3.31 16.00 -7.19
N TYR A 339 2.72 17.07 -6.65
CA TYR A 339 3.46 18.13 -5.97
C TYR A 339 4.10 17.64 -4.66
N ALA A 340 3.41 16.79 -3.89
CA ALA A 340 4.02 16.21 -2.71
C ALA A 340 5.22 15.31 -3.08
N LEU A 341 5.13 14.53 -4.15
CA LEU A 341 6.23 13.69 -4.62
C LEU A 341 7.38 14.51 -5.23
N ARG A 342 7.07 15.61 -5.91
CA ARG A 342 8.07 16.61 -6.32
C ARG A 342 8.86 17.13 -5.11
N ASP A 343 8.16 17.49 -4.07
CA ASP A 343 8.76 18.04 -2.86
C ASP A 343 9.59 16.99 -2.11
N LEU A 344 9.23 15.70 -2.19
CA LEU A 344 10.07 14.61 -1.70
C LEU A 344 11.40 14.54 -2.47
N GLY A 345 11.35 14.61 -3.80
CA GLY A 345 12.54 14.63 -4.65
C GLY A 345 13.44 15.84 -4.45
N LEU A 346 12.84 16.99 -4.14
CA LEU A 346 13.54 18.21 -3.75
C LEU A 346 14.15 18.13 -2.33
N GLY A 347 13.79 17.12 -1.53
CA GLY A 347 14.26 16.93 -0.17
C GLY A 347 13.65 17.91 0.82
N LEU A 348 12.45 18.42 0.56
CA LEU A 348 11.75 19.35 1.46
C LEU A 348 11.14 18.65 2.67
N TYR A 349 11.10 17.33 2.67
CA TYR A 349 10.72 16.50 3.80
C TYR A 349 11.34 15.11 3.70
N ASN A 350 11.42 14.39 4.82
CA ASN A 350 12.15 13.13 4.98
C ASN A 350 11.24 12.01 5.47
N LEU A 351 11.65 10.74 5.29
CA LEU A 351 10.96 9.55 5.81
C LEU A 351 11.57 9.07 7.13
N GLY A 352 10.72 8.72 8.10
CA GLY A 352 11.14 8.09 9.35
C GLY A 352 11.65 9.06 10.41
N GLY A 353 12.41 8.53 11.36
CA GLY A 353 12.93 9.27 12.51
C GLY A 353 14.32 9.86 12.27
N GLY A 354 14.71 10.83 13.12
CA GLY A 354 16.04 11.44 13.06
C GLY A 354 16.20 12.48 11.94
N GLN A 355 15.11 13.07 11.47
CA GLN A 355 15.14 14.10 10.41
C GLN A 355 16.04 15.28 10.78
N SER A 356 16.01 15.73 12.04
CA SER A 356 16.83 16.83 12.56
C SER A 356 18.33 16.55 12.55
N ILE A 357 18.74 15.30 12.35
CA ILE A 357 20.14 14.88 12.27
C ILE A 357 20.51 14.33 10.89
N GLY A 358 19.70 14.64 9.86
CA GLY A 358 19.98 14.31 8.47
C GLY A 358 19.53 12.94 7.99
N ARG A 359 18.75 12.18 8.78
CA ARG A 359 18.23 10.87 8.39
C ARG A 359 16.94 10.93 7.60
N GLY A 360 16.65 9.85 6.89
CA GLY A 360 15.38 9.67 6.15
C GLY A 360 15.29 10.52 4.89
N TYR A 361 16.37 11.12 4.48
CA TYR A 361 16.46 11.80 3.21
C TYR A 361 16.27 10.82 2.05
N VAL A 362 15.45 11.18 1.08
CA VAL A 362 15.16 10.35 -0.08
C VAL A 362 15.76 11.00 -1.33
N LYS A 363 16.66 10.28 -1.98
CA LYS A 363 17.16 10.64 -3.30
C LYS A 363 16.23 10.04 -4.34
N VAL A 364 15.30 10.81 -4.83
CA VAL A 364 14.40 10.39 -5.91
C VAL A 364 15.11 10.54 -7.23
N ALA A 365 15.16 9.46 -8.01
CA ALA A 365 15.67 9.49 -9.39
C ALA A 365 14.54 9.81 -10.38
N ALA A 366 13.37 9.18 -10.19
CA ALA A 366 12.23 9.38 -11.05
C ALA A 366 10.91 9.10 -10.31
N VAL A 367 9.87 9.83 -10.71
CA VAL A 367 8.47 9.54 -10.37
C VAL A 367 7.76 9.21 -11.68
N GLU A 368 7.48 7.93 -11.89
CA GLU A 368 6.72 7.43 -13.03
C GLU A 368 5.24 7.42 -12.67
N VAL A 369 4.42 7.99 -13.53
CA VAL A 369 2.97 8.10 -13.33
C VAL A 369 2.26 7.52 -14.53
N SER A 370 1.21 6.71 -14.27
CA SER A 370 0.39 6.12 -15.34
C SER A 370 -1.05 5.94 -14.89
N ASP A 371 -1.99 6.23 -15.78
CA ASP A 371 -3.42 5.91 -15.62
C ASP A 371 -3.84 4.64 -16.40
N GLY A 372 -2.86 3.91 -16.97
CA GLY A 372 -3.06 2.72 -17.78
C GLY A 372 -3.23 3.00 -19.27
N ILE A 373 -3.49 4.25 -19.66
CA ILE A 373 -3.61 4.73 -21.05
C ILE A 373 -2.48 5.71 -21.36
N ARG A 374 -2.28 6.67 -20.46
CA ARG A 374 -1.27 7.73 -20.57
C ARG A 374 -0.20 7.53 -19.53
N SER A 375 0.96 8.08 -19.80
CA SER A 375 2.08 8.07 -18.86
C SER A 375 2.83 9.38 -18.88
N GLY A 376 3.47 9.68 -17.75
CA GLY A 376 4.38 10.80 -17.61
C GLY A 376 5.44 10.47 -16.58
N THR A 377 6.61 11.08 -16.71
CA THR A 377 7.71 10.86 -15.76
C THR A 377 8.32 12.18 -15.35
N MET A 378 8.53 12.36 -14.07
CA MET A 378 9.29 13.46 -13.49
C MET A 378 10.65 12.92 -13.06
N TYR A 379 11.72 13.47 -13.61
CA TYR A 379 13.11 13.11 -13.33
C TYR A 379 13.76 14.13 -12.42
N PHE A 380 14.69 13.67 -11.59
CA PHE A 380 15.52 14.50 -10.72
C PHE A 380 16.98 14.19 -11.00
N ASP A 381 17.77 15.22 -11.28
CA ASP A 381 19.21 15.08 -11.42
C ASP A 381 19.94 15.15 -10.06
N GLU A 382 21.27 15.00 -10.08
CA GLU A 382 22.11 15.07 -8.88
C GLU A 382 22.00 16.42 -8.15
N ASN A 383 21.71 17.49 -8.89
CA ASN A 383 21.51 18.85 -8.37
C ASN A 383 20.03 19.11 -8.00
N ARG A 384 19.16 18.09 -8.11
CA ARG A 384 17.71 18.17 -7.89
C ARG A 384 16.98 19.09 -8.86
N ASN A 385 17.53 19.33 -10.04
CA ASN A 385 16.79 19.96 -11.10
C ASN A 385 15.73 18.97 -11.60
N ILE A 386 14.55 19.49 -11.90
CA ILE A 386 13.41 18.71 -12.34
C ILE A 386 13.27 18.83 -13.84
N SER A 387 13.12 17.69 -14.50
CA SER A 387 12.66 17.61 -15.89
C SER A 387 11.45 16.67 -15.98
N CYS A 388 10.51 16.97 -16.87
CA CYS A 388 9.32 16.16 -17.04
C CYS A 388 9.21 15.68 -18.49
N ASP A 389 8.90 14.39 -18.63
CA ASP A 389 8.43 13.81 -19.90
C ASP A 389 6.90 13.61 -19.74
N ASP A 390 6.12 14.46 -20.39
CA ASP A 390 4.64 14.49 -20.35
C ASP A 390 4.09 14.54 -21.79
N LYS A 391 4.49 13.56 -22.62
CA LYS A 391 4.10 13.51 -24.03
C LYS A 391 2.59 13.48 -24.24
N ASP A 392 1.89 12.82 -23.31
CA ASP A 392 0.44 12.68 -23.36
C ASP A 392 -0.31 13.88 -22.74
N GLY A 393 0.41 14.88 -22.22
CA GLY A 393 -0.15 16.10 -21.61
C GLY A 393 -0.94 15.84 -20.33
N MET A 394 -0.68 14.73 -19.65
CA MET A 394 -1.40 14.32 -18.44
C MET A 394 -1.14 15.29 -17.28
N PHE A 395 0.10 15.65 -17.03
CA PHE A 395 0.47 16.60 -15.97
C PHE A 395 -0.06 17.99 -16.26
N LYS A 396 0.04 18.42 -17.53
CA LYS A 396 -0.53 19.69 -17.98
C LYS A 396 -2.03 19.76 -17.70
N GLN A 397 -2.79 18.72 -18.08
CA GLN A 397 -4.23 18.64 -17.82
C GLN A 397 -4.58 18.73 -16.33
N TRP A 398 -3.71 18.21 -15.45
CA TRP A 398 -3.92 18.35 -14.00
C TRP A 398 -3.61 19.77 -13.52
N MET A 399 -2.57 20.41 -14.05
CA MET A 399 -2.23 21.81 -13.73
C MET A 399 -3.34 22.75 -14.16
N ASP A 400 -3.92 22.54 -15.35
CA ASP A 400 -5.04 23.34 -15.87
C ASP A 400 -6.28 23.27 -14.95
N SER A 401 -6.42 22.22 -14.12
CA SER A 401 -7.52 22.11 -13.15
C SER A 401 -7.43 23.09 -11.97
N LEU A 402 -6.29 23.75 -11.79
CA LEU A 402 -6.11 24.86 -10.82
C LEU A 402 -6.34 26.23 -11.44
N GLU A 403 -6.35 26.33 -12.76
CA GLU A 403 -6.68 27.57 -13.46
C GLU A 403 -8.22 27.65 -13.58
N VAL A 404 -8.81 28.64 -12.91
CA VAL A 404 -10.26 28.93 -12.94
C VAL A 404 -10.45 30.24 -13.71
#